data_cba65ca4a2b0ac59542dd49beee6ef72
#
_entry.id   cba65ca4a2b0ac59542dd49beee6ef72
#
_cell.length_a   1.000
_cell.length_b   1.000
_cell.length_c   1.000
_cell.angle_alpha   90.00
_cell.angle_beta   90.00
_cell.angle_gamma   90.00
#
_symmetry.space_group_name_H-M   'P 1'
#
loop_
_entity.id
_entity.type
_entity.pdbx_description
1 polymer ?
#
loop_
_entity_poly.entity_id
_entity_poly.type
_entity_poly.pdbx_seq_one_letter_code
_entity_poly.pdbx_strand_id
1 'polypeptide(L)'
;MTELERYQQWCEQAPLNEAGRAALAAMQNDETERKGCFGAELQFGTAGIRGIMGIGTNRLNDFTVRRTAQGLAAWLTSTELPQRCAIGYDSRHNSRRYAELCAVALAERGVHVYVYHELAPTPMLSFAVRQLGCGCGIVVSASHNAGIYNGIKCYGPDGCQMTDEPAARVFAEIEKIPYFLPAEKSFEDFLAEGGVEFIAPELWERYYETVLGERLATVPSDNLNLLYTPLCGTGNKPVRTVLGRIGVNVAVVPAQEKPDGDFKTCEYPNPETDAALNESYKIARETHPDLILGTDPDCDRVAVAIPVEGGFRKLSGNELGCLLLDYILGTMQKAGTLPADPVAVRSIVSTPMADKIAASYGVKMRRVLTGFKYIGGEILALEQKHEENRFVFGFEESCGYLKGPYARDKDAVVASMLTCDLAAALKREGTNLAEHMDALYSRFGWHEARVLSCELQGPDAMEISAGFMARMRRELPKAVCGIAVTSVTDYQARVTRDLVHGTEEAVTLPKSNVLVLQLGEKGTVILRPSGTEPKVKIYLTAVDADRAAAMKLLDDMAAEMSGYLPKNA
;
A
#
# COMPACT_ATOMS: atom_id res chain seq x y z
N MET A 1 26.66 -16.08 10.35
CA MET A 1 26.33 -17.54 10.53
C MET A 1 25.91 -18.11 9.19
N THR A 2 26.34 -19.33 8.90
CA THR A 2 25.85 -20.13 7.76
C THR A 2 24.40 -20.59 7.98
N GLU A 3 23.74 -21.08 6.95
CA GLU A 3 22.41 -21.68 7.05
C GLU A 3 22.39 -22.83 8.07
N LEU A 4 23.40 -23.70 8.03
CA LEU A 4 23.49 -24.86 8.92
C LEU A 4 23.70 -24.45 10.39
N GLU A 5 24.53 -23.43 10.64
CA GLU A 5 24.75 -22.91 12.00
C GLU A 5 23.46 -22.31 12.59
N ARG A 6 22.67 -21.56 11.79
CA ARG A 6 21.37 -21.05 12.22
C ARG A 6 20.38 -22.17 12.52
N TYR A 7 20.31 -23.19 11.66
CA TYR A 7 19.45 -24.35 11.87
C TYR A 7 19.84 -25.11 13.16
N GLN A 8 21.12 -25.36 13.38
CA GLN A 8 21.62 -26.04 14.60
C GLN A 8 21.29 -25.22 15.85
N GLN A 9 21.51 -23.91 15.83
CA GLN A 9 21.13 -23.03 16.94
C GLN A 9 19.64 -23.15 17.28
N TRP A 10 18.78 -23.23 16.28
CA TRP A 10 17.34 -23.40 16.51
C TRP A 10 16.99 -24.78 17.08
N CYS A 11 17.65 -25.85 16.64
CA CYS A 11 17.46 -27.17 17.21
C CYS A 11 17.85 -27.24 18.68
N GLU A 12 18.91 -26.54 19.08
CA GLU A 12 19.45 -26.56 20.43
C GLU A 12 18.75 -25.63 21.41
N GLN A 13 18.37 -24.44 20.95
CA GLN A 13 18.00 -23.33 21.82
C GLN A 13 16.54 -22.88 21.71
N ALA A 14 15.86 -23.13 20.57
CA ALA A 14 14.50 -22.64 20.39
C ALA A 14 13.50 -23.36 21.31
N PRO A 15 12.75 -22.63 22.15
CA PRO A 15 11.77 -23.20 23.08
C PRO A 15 10.47 -23.58 22.31
N LEU A 16 10.57 -24.52 21.39
CA LEU A 16 9.48 -24.96 20.54
C LEU A 16 8.60 -26.01 21.23
N ASN A 17 7.31 -26.01 20.87
CA ASN A 17 6.40 -27.09 21.17
C ASN A 17 6.72 -28.35 20.36
N GLU A 18 5.97 -29.43 20.58
CA GLU A 18 6.19 -30.72 19.90
C GLU A 18 6.09 -30.60 18.37
N ALA A 19 5.07 -29.87 17.85
CA ALA A 19 4.90 -29.65 16.43
C ALA A 19 6.07 -28.87 15.81
N GLY A 20 6.57 -27.85 16.50
CA GLY A 20 7.73 -27.07 16.06
C GLY A 20 9.02 -27.90 16.03
N ARG A 21 9.25 -28.74 17.05
CA ARG A 21 10.39 -29.67 17.05
C ARG A 21 10.30 -30.70 15.93
N ALA A 22 9.10 -31.24 15.67
CA ALA A 22 8.89 -32.16 14.55
C ALA A 22 9.16 -31.52 13.20
N ALA A 23 8.74 -30.24 13.01
CA ALA A 23 9.02 -29.50 11.80
C ALA A 23 10.51 -29.25 11.57
N LEU A 24 11.28 -28.88 12.63
CA LEU A 24 12.75 -28.79 12.53
C LEU A 24 13.39 -30.12 12.17
N ALA A 25 12.97 -31.24 12.83
CA ALA A 25 13.50 -32.56 12.55
C ALA A 25 13.25 -32.97 11.09
N ALA A 26 12.11 -32.67 10.52
CA ALA A 26 11.79 -32.92 9.11
C ALA A 26 12.76 -32.24 8.14
N MET A 27 13.27 -31.04 8.48
CA MET A 27 14.21 -30.29 7.66
C MET A 27 15.63 -30.81 7.68
N GLN A 28 15.96 -31.80 8.59
CA GLN A 28 17.33 -32.31 8.74
C GLN A 28 17.93 -32.83 7.43
N ASN A 29 17.12 -33.52 6.63
CA ASN A 29 17.51 -34.12 5.37
C ASN A 29 16.94 -33.37 4.14
N ASP A 30 16.24 -32.26 4.33
CA ASP A 30 15.70 -31.42 3.26
C ASP A 30 16.50 -30.11 3.18
N GLU A 31 17.56 -30.13 2.37
CA GLU A 31 18.41 -28.94 2.17
C GLU A 31 17.65 -27.77 1.55
N THR A 32 16.70 -28.03 0.68
CA THR A 32 15.93 -26.99 -0.01
C THR A 32 15.04 -26.25 0.99
N GLU A 33 14.26 -26.97 1.79
CA GLU A 33 13.41 -26.39 2.83
C GLU A 33 14.27 -25.70 3.90
N ARG A 34 15.36 -26.33 4.33
CA ARG A 34 16.29 -25.73 5.31
C ARG A 34 16.90 -24.42 4.80
N LYS A 35 17.36 -24.37 3.54
CA LYS A 35 17.83 -23.12 2.93
C LYS A 35 16.72 -22.07 2.84
N GLY A 36 15.50 -22.48 2.51
CA GLY A 36 14.34 -21.59 2.49
C GLY A 36 14.05 -20.96 3.85
N CYS A 37 14.23 -21.70 4.94
CA CYS A 37 13.92 -21.27 6.31
C CYS A 37 15.09 -20.55 7.00
N PHE A 38 16.35 -20.95 6.71
CA PHE A 38 17.53 -20.52 7.45
C PHE A 38 18.63 -19.88 6.57
N GLY A 39 18.49 -19.88 5.24
CA GLY A 39 19.48 -19.31 4.32
C GLY A 39 19.72 -17.82 4.48
N ALA A 40 18.73 -17.10 5.00
CA ALA A 40 18.80 -15.69 5.31
C ALA A 40 18.13 -15.35 6.65
N GLU A 41 18.18 -14.10 7.06
CA GLU A 41 17.32 -13.53 8.09
C GLU A 41 16.28 -12.62 7.43
N LEU A 42 15.07 -12.53 8.01
CA LEU A 42 14.08 -11.57 7.57
C LEU A 42 14.66 -10.17 7.65
N GLN A 43 14.66 -9.48 6.52
CA GLN A 43 15.15 -8.10 6.45
C GLN A 43 14.06 -7.14 6.94
N PHE A 44 14.47 -6.18 7.75
CA PHE A 44 13.65 -5.02 8.05
C PHE A 44 13.71 -4.08 6.86
N GLY A 45 12.83 -4.31 5.89
CA GLY A 45 12.82 -3.59 4.61
C GLY A 45 12.52 -2.09 4.78
N THR A 46 11.61 -1.57 3.96
CA THR A 46 11.24 -0.14 4.02
C THR A 46 10.31 0.22 5.20
N ALA A 47 10.58 -0.25 6.40
CA ALA A 47 9.86 -0.05 7.66
C ALA A 47 8.97 -1.21 8.10
N GLY A 48 9.53 -2.39 8.15
CA GLY A 48 8.86 -3.58 8.69
C GLY A 48 9.42 -4.87 8.14
N ILE A 49 8.93 -5.97 8.65
CA ILE A 49 9.24 -7.32 8.17
C ILE A 49 8.01 -7.93 7.51
N ARG A 50 8.21 -8.68 6.44
CA ARG A 50 7.17 -9.47 5.78
C ARG A 50 7.77 -10.79 5.35
N GLY A 51 7.07 -11.90 5.59
CA GLY A 51 7.56 -13.21 5.21
C GLY A 51 6.49 -14.28 5.28
N ILE A 52 6.83 -15.45 4.76
CA ILE A 52 6.03 -16.67 4.94
C ILE A 52 6.06 -17.03 6.44
N MET A 53 4.89 -17.37 6.99
CA MET A 53 4.80 -17.85 8.37
C MET A 53 5.43 -19.24 8.50
N GLY A 54 6.21 -19.47 9.55
CA GLY A 54 6.86 -20.75 9.79
C GLY A 54 8.09 -20.67 10.69
N ILE A 55 8.78 -21.78 10.82
CA ILE A 55 9.99 -21.90 11.66
C ILE A 55 11.21 -21.45 10.86
N GLY A 56 12.09 -20.70 11.49
CA GLY A 56 13.38 -20.28 10.93
C GLY A 56 13.60 -18.77 10.96
N THR A 57 14.84 -18.37 10.67
CA THR A 57 15.25 -16.96 10.68
C THR A 57 14.72 -16.17 9.48
N ASN A 58 14.41 -16.87 8.38
CA ASN A 58 13.81 -16.31 7.15
C ASN A 58 12.29 -16.55 7.09
N ARG A 59 11.66 -16.75 8.23
CA ARG A 59 10.21 -16.96 8.38
C ARG A 59 9.64 -16.04 9.45
N LEU A 60 8.37 -15.68 9.29
CA LEU A 60 7.66 -14.93 10.32
C LEU A 60 7.12 -15.92 11.37
N ASN A 61 7.48 -15.69 12.62
CA ASN A 61 7.11 -16.50 13.78
C ASN A 61 7.21 -15.67 15.05
N ASP A 62 6.84 -16.26 16.19
CA ASP A 62 6.85 -15.58 17.49
C ASP A 62 8.22 -14.95 17.83
N PHE A 63 9.31 -15.62 17.47
CA PHE A 63 10.67 -15.17 17.79
C PHE A 63 11.08 -13.96 16.92
N THR A 64 10.84 -14.03 15.61
CA THR A 64 11.16 -12.92 14.68
C THR A 64 10.26 -11.72 14.93
N VAL A 65 8.98 -11.92 15.27
CA VAL A 65 8.03 -10.89 15.65
C VAL A 65 8.46 -10.19 16.93
N ARG A 66 8.71 -10.97 18.00
CA ARG A 66 9.12 -10.41 19.29
C ARG A 66 10.46 -9.68 19.20
N ARG A 67 11.44 -10.24 18.49
CA ARG A 67 12.74 -9.62 18.25
C ARG A 67 12.59 -8.26 17.55
N THR A 68 11.71 -8.19 16.55
CA THR A 68 11.41 -6.94 15.83
C THR A 68 10.78 -5.89 16.76
N ALA A 69 9.79 -6.29 17.55
CA ALA A 69 9.12 -5.38 18.48
C ALA A 69 10.05 -4.88 19.59
N GLN A 70 10.94 -5.74 20.09
CA GLN A 70 11.96 -5.34 21.09
C GLN A 70 13.00 -4.38 20.50
N GLY A 71 13.39 -4.56 19.24
CA GLY A 71 14.27 -3.61 18.55
C GLY A 71 13.59 -2.26 18.34
N LEU A 72 12.31 -2.25 17.97
CA LEU A 72 11.52 -1.02 17.88
C LEU A 72 11.40 -0.33 19.24
N ALA A 73 11.15 -1.09 20.31
CA ALA A 73 11.10 -0.56 21.67
C ALA A 73 12.45 0.01 22.12
N ALA A 74 13.56 -0.68 21.85
CA ALA A 74 14.90 -0.20 22.17
C ALA A 74 15.23 1.11 21.42
N TRP A 75 14.86 1.19 20.14
CA TRP A 75 14.98 2.44 19.39
C TRP A 75 14.13 3.54 20.01
N LEU A 76 12.84 3.30 20.27
CA LEU A 76 11.92 4.31 20.79
C LEU A 76 12.42 4.85 22.14
N THR A 77 12.82 3.96 23.07
CA THR A 77 13.32 4.35 24.40
C THR A 77 14.67 5.06 24.36
N SER A 78 15.40 4.99 23.24
CA SER A 78 16.62 5.78 23.02
C SER A 78 16.37 7.19 22.47
N THR A 79 15.12 7.55 22.23
CA THR A 79 14.70 8.85 21.69
C THR A 79 13.93 9.67 22.73
N GLU A 80 13.74 10.96 22.42
CA GLU A 80 12.86 11.86 23.20
C GLU A 80 11.38 11.77 22.75
N LEU A 81 11.05 10.87 21.84
CA LEU A 81 9.68 10.66 21.39
C LEU A 81 8.78 10.16 22.51
N PRO A 82 7.47 10.38 22.45
CA PRO A 82 6.53 9.82 23.43
C PRO A 82 6.68 8.30 23.54
N GLN A 83 6.85 7.80 24.75
CA GLN A 83 7.02 6.37 25.04
C GLN A 83 5.69 5.64 25.00
N ARG A 84 5.01 5.74 23.84
CA ARG A 84 3.69 5.19 23.57
C ARG A 84 3.67 4.57 22.19
N CYS A 85 2.96 3.45 22.04
CA CYS A 85 2.79 2.75 20.76
C CYS A 85 1.32 2.37 20.55
N ALA A 86 0.79 2.57 19.35
CA ALA A 86 -0.50 2.02 18.94
C ALA A 86 -0.29 0.76 18.10
N ILE A 87 -1.14 -0.27 18.28
CA ILE A 87 -1.05 -1.53 17.52
C ILE A 87 -2.41 -1.89 16.93
N GLY A 88 -2.43 -2.13 15.60
CA GLY A 88 -3.55 -2.69 14.87
C GLY A 88 -3.17 -4.00 14.16
N TYR A 89 -4.16 -4.77 13.74
CA TYR A 89 -3.92 -6.04 13.05
C TYR A 89 -5.09 -6.41 12.12
N ASP A 90 -4.77 -7.22 11.10
CA ASP A 90 -5.73 -7.71 10.12
C ASP A 90 -6.28 -9.11 10.46
N SER A 91 -7.00 -9.72 9.49
CA SER A 91 -7.68 -11.02 9.64
C SER A 91 -6.79 -12.24 9.42
N ARG A 92 -5.50 -12.07 9.13
CA ARG A 92 -4.58 -13.17 8.84
C ARG A 92 -4.36 -14.06 10.05
N HIS A 93 -4.01 -15.32 9.78
CA HIS A 93 -3.55 -16.22 10.83
C HIS A 93 -2.45 -15.58 11.67
N ASN A 94 -2.53 -15.75 12.97
CA ASN A 94 -1.61 -15.23 13.98
C ASN A 94 -1.55 -13.69 14.09
N SER A 95 -2.29 -12.89 13.32
CA SER A 95 -2.17 -11.42 13.40
C SER A 95 -2.46 -10.89 14.80
N ARG A 96 -3.52 -11.37 15.46
CA ARG A 96 -3.82 -11.01 16.86
C ARG A 96 -2.71 -11.45 17.82
N ARG A 97 -2.26 -12.72 17.71
CA ARG A 97 -1.15 -13.26 18.53
C ARG A 97 0.12 -12.41 18.36
N TYR A 98 0.46 -12.07 17.14
CA TYR A 98 1.65 -11.25 16.87
C TYR A 98 1.49 -9.82 17.39
N ALA A 99 0.29 -9.24 17.35
CA ALA A 99 0.01 -7.95 17.97
C ALA A 99 0.19 -8.00 19.50
N GLU A 100 -0.31 -9.05 20.16
CA GLU A 100 -0.13 -9.28 21.60
C GLU A 100 1.37 -9.47 21.95
N LEU A 101 2.13 -10.25 21.16
CA LEU A 101 3.58 -10.41 21.34
C LEU A 101 4.34 -9.07 21.17
N CYS A 102 3.94 -8.25 20.20
CA CYS A 102 4.51 -6.91 20.03
C CYS A 102 4.20 -6.03 21.25
N ALA A 103 2.96 -6.07 21.75
CA ALA A 103 2.56 -5.29 22.91
C ALA A 103 3.38 -5.65 24.17
N VAL A 104 3.54 -6.96 24.42
CA VAL A 104 4.37 -7.45 25.53
C VAL A 104 5.81 -6.96 25.38
N ALA A 105 6.42 -7.13 24.20
CA ALA A 105 7.80 -6.76 23.94
C ALA A 105 8.08 -5.26 24.13
N LEU A 106 7.10 -4.40 23.81
CA LEU A 106 7.15 -2.96 24.01
C LEU A 106 6.97 -2.61 25.51
N ALA A 107 5.96 -3.20 26.17
CA ALA A 107 5.64 -2.93 27.57
C ALA A 107 6.77 -3.36 28.52
N GLU A 108 7.48 -4.46 28.24
CA GLU A 108 8.67 -4.89 28.99
C GLU A 108 9.79 -3.85 29.01
N ARG A 109 9.81 -2.94 28.03
CA ARG A 109 10.77 -1.83 27.96
C ARG A 109 10.19 -0.49 28.44
N GLY A 110 9.03 -0.53 29.09
CA GLY A 110 8.39 0.67 29.65
C GLY A 110 7.64 1.53 28.64
N VAL A 111 7.37 1.02 27.44
CA VAL A 111 6.52 1.69 26.46
C VAL A 111 5.06 1.39 26.79
N HIS A 112 4.24 2.42 26.94
CA HIS A 112 2.79 2.27 27.12
C HIS A 112 2.13 1.91 25.78
N VAL A 113 1.32 0.85 25.73
CA VAL A 113 0.83 0.29 24.48
C VAL A 113 -0.70 0.35 24.39
N TYR A 114 -1.19 0.92 23.31
CA TYR A 114 -2.61 0.92 22.93
C TYR A 114 -2.85 -0.13 21.83
N VAL A 115 -3.75 -1.09 22.06
CA VAL A 115 -4.04 -2.18 21.13
C VAL A 115 -5.49 -2.11 20.69
N TYR A 116 -5.77 -2.22 19.40
CA TYR A 116 -7.13 -2.46 18.93
C TYR A 116 -7.62 -3.82 19.42
N HIS A 117 -8.80 -3.86 20.04
CA HIS A 117 -9.36 -5.11 20.58
C HIS A 117 -9.96 -6.02 19.50
N GLU A 118 -10.27 -5.46 18.34
CA GLU A 118 -10.76 -6.15 17.14
C GLU A 118 -9.94 -5.74 15.91
N LEU A 119 -10.18 -6.37 14.77
CA LEU A 119 -9.52 -6.07 13.49
C LEU A 119 -9.67 -4.59 13.14
N ALA A 120 -8.58 -3.94 12.79
CA ALA A 120 -8.59 -2.51 12.47
C ALA A 120 -7.83 -2.21 11.16
N PRO A 121 -8.39 -1.36 10.28
CA PRO A 121 -7.71 -0.88 9.08
C PRO A 121 -6.37 -0.20 9.36
N THR A 122 -5.46 -0.33 8.43
CA THR A 122 -4.17 0.39 8.44
C THR A 122 -4.35 1.92 8.63
N PRO A 123 -5.26 2.63 7.92
CA PRO A 123 -5.47 4.06 8.17
C PRO A 123 -5.98 4.39 9.57
N MET A 124 -6.74 3.51 10.21
CA MET A 124 -7.16 3.72 11.60
C MET A 124 -5.98 3.65 12.56
N LEU A 125 -4.97 2.81 12.30
CA LEU A 125 -3.75 2.86 13.08
C LEU A 125 -2.99 4.17 12.89
N SER A 126 -2.80 4.63 11.65
CA SER A 126 -2.19 5.93 11.36
C SER A 126 -2.88 7.05 12.12
N PHE A 127 -4.22 7.05 12.12
CA PHE A 127 -5.05 7.97 12.89
C PHE A 127 -4.83 7.84 14.41
N ALA A 128 -4.81 6.61 14.94
CA ALA A 128 -4.62 6.34 16.38
C ALA A 128 -3.25 6.83 16.88
N VAL A 129 -2.17 6.59 16.14
CA VAL A 129 -0.83 7.08 16.47
C VAL A 129 -0.85 8.59 16.72
N ARG A 130 -1.49 9.34 15.83
CA ARG A 130 -1.60 10.80 15.91
C ARG A 130 -2.51 11.26 17.05
N GLN A 131 -3.68 10.65 17.21
CA GLN A 131 -4.68 11.06 18.18
C GLN A 131 -4.28 10.72 19.64
N LEU A 132 -3.53 9.64 19.84
CA LEU A 132 -3.05 9.21 21.15
C LEU A 132 -1.65 9.76 21.48
N GLY A 133 -1.05 10.51 20.55
CA GLY A 133 0.29 11.07 20.73
C GLY A 133 1.35 9.98 20.92
N CYS A 134 1.30 8.93 20.12
CA CYS A 134 2.27 7.85 20.18
C CYS A 134 3.59 8.22 19.50
N GLY A 135 4.70 7.71 20.01
CA GLY A 135 6.02 7.85 19.38
C GLY A 135 6.23 6.87 18.22
N CYS A 136 5.45 5.78 18.19
CA CYS A 136 5.44 4.83 17.07
C CYS A 136 4.10 4.10 16.97
N GLY A 137 3.94 3.33 15.88
CA GLY A 137 2.81 2.43 15.70
C GLY A 137 3.20 1.14 14.99
N ILE A 138 2.38 0.11 15.14
CA ILE A 138 2.54 -1.20 14.47
C ILE A 138 1.22 -1.61 13.82
N VAL A 139 1.29 -2.06 12.55
CA VAL A 139 0.24 -2.86 11.92
C VAL A 139 0.76 -4.26 11.68
N VAL A 140 0.06 -5.26 12.20
CA VAL A 140 0.34 -6.67 11.89
C VAL A 140 -0.51 -7.07 10.68
N SER A 141 0.12 -7.09 9.53
CA SER A 141 -0.50 -7.40 8.24
C SER A 141 0.54 -7.71 7.16
N ALA A 142 0.14 -8.51 6.18
CA ALA A 142 0.85 -8.63 4.90
C ALA A 142 0.03 -8.04 3.74
N SER A 143 -0.92 -7.11 4.03
CA SER A 143 -1.77 -6.45 3.04
C SER A 143 -2.47 -7.49 2.13
N HIS A 144 -2.27 -7.45 0.85
CA HIS A 144 -2.91 -8.27 -0.17
C HIS A 144 -2.15 -9.56 -0.55
N ASN A 145 -1.09 -9.94 0.16
CA ASN A 145 -0.35 -11.18 -0.11
C ASN A 145 -1.21 -12.42 0.25
N ALA A 146 -0.85 -13.58 -0.30
CA ALA A 146 -1.48 -14.86 0.02
C ALA A 146 -1.53 -15.15 1.53
N GLY A 147 -2.45 -16.02 1.97
CA GLY A 147 -2.71 -16.32 3.37
C GLY A 147 -1.51 -16.88 4.15
N ILE A 148 -0.55 -17.48 3.46
CA ILE A 148 0.70 -18.01 4.07
C ILE A 148 1.66 -16.91 4.54
N TYR A 149 1.46 -15.65 4.11
CA TYR A 149 2.27 -14.51 4.51
C TYR A 149 1.66 -13.76 5.68
N ASN A 150 2.51 -13.19 6.53
CA ASN A 150 2.14 -12.13 7.45
C ASN A 150 3.32 -11.15 7.59
N GLY A 151 3.16 -10.07 8.37
CA GLY A 151 4.20 -9.05 8.52
C GLY A 151 3.93 -8.07 9.64
N ILE A 152 4.90 -7.22 9.87
CA ILE A 152 4.83 -6.08 10.79
C ILE A 152 5.19 -4.85 9.98
N LYS A 153 4.32 -3.85 9.95
CA LYS A 153 4.60 -2.51 9.43
C LYS A 153 4.82 -1.57 10.61
N CYS A 154 5.90 -0.77 10.58
CA CYS A 154 6.22 0.20 11.64
C CYS A 154 5.96 1.63 11.17
N TYR A 155 5.36 2.41 12.05
CA TYR A 155 4.92 3.79 11.81
C TYR A 155 5.65 4.74 12.76
N GLY A 156 5.94 5.95 12.30
CA GLY A 156 6.51 7.04 13.10
C GLY A 156 5.45 7.83 13.86
N PRO A 157 5.87 8.83 14.67
CA PRO A 157 4.96 9.64 15.50
C PRO A 157 3.99 10.50 14.68
N ASP A 158 4.29 10.74 13.44
CA ASP A 158 3.43 11.44 12.46
C ASP A 158 2.29 10.56 11.92
N GLY A 159 2.28 9.27 12.25
CA GLY A 159 1.33 8.29 11.73
C GLY A 159 1.66 7.80 10.33
N CYS A 160 2.82 8.16 9.78
CA CYS A 160 3.31 7.67 8.50
C CYS A 160 4.16 6.42 8.69
N GLN A 161 4.14 5.51 7.73
CA GLN A 161 5.09 4.40 7.72
C GLN A 161 6.53 4.96 7.74
N MET A 162 7.39 4.42 8.60
CA MET A 162 8.74 4.95 8.82
C MET A 162 9.51 5.11 7.52
N THR A 163 10.24 6.21 7.40
CA THR A 163 11.20 6.43 6.31
C THR A 163 12.50 5.64 6.54
N ASP A 164 13.38 5.65 5.55
CA ASP A 164 14.56 4.77 5.53
C ASP A 164 15.52 5.01 6.70
N GLU A 165 15.65 6.26 7.16
CA GLU A 165 16.59 6.61 8.22
C GLU A 165 16.13 6.10 9.61
N PRO A 166 14.90 6.36 10.10
CA PRO A 166 14.40 5.72 11.31
C PRO A 166 14.35 4.19 11.20
N ALA A 167 13.97 3.65 10.04
CA ALA A 167 13.93 2.21 9.83
C ALA A 167 15.32 1.56 9.98
N ALA A 168 16.37 2.19 9.47
CA ALA A 168 17.74 1.71 9.62
C ALA A 168 18.20 1.71 11.09
N ARG A 169 17.80 2.72 11.87
CA ARG A 169 18.09 2.76 13.32
C ARG A 169 17.36 1.64 14.08
N VAL A 170 16.08 1.41 13.76
CA VAL A 170 15.33 0.29 14.34
C VAL A 170 15.99 -1.04 13.99
N PHE A 171 16.41 -1.23 12.74
CA PHE A 171 17.09 -2.45 12.31
C PHE A 171 18.41 -2.68 13.06
N ALA A 172 19.20 -1.64 13.28
CA ALA A 172 20.43 -1.73 14.06
C ALA A 172 20.18 -2.16 15.52
N GLU A 173 19.02 -1.81 16.11
CA GLU A 173 18.63 -2.31 17.43
C GLU A 173 18.14 -3.77 17.37
N ILE A 174 17.38 -4.16 16.31
CA ILE A 174 16.93 -5.54 16.10
C ILE A 174 18.13 -6.51 16.05
N GLU A 175 19.21 -6.13 15.36
CA GLU A 175 20.41 -6.97 15.23
C GLU A 175 21.08 -7.31 16.57
N LYS A 176 20.90 -6.46 17.60
CA LYS A 176 21.45 -6.68 18.96
C LYS A 176 20.59 -7.62 19.82
N ILE A 177 19.34 -7.90 19.40
CA ILE A 177 18.39 -8.69 20.19
C ILE A 177 18.53 -10.17 19.85
N PRO A 178 18.73 -11.06 20.83
CA PRO A 178 18.75 -12.51 20.61
C PRO A 178 17.36 -13.04 20.22
N TYR A 179 17.32 -14.14 19.45
CA TYR A 179 16.06 -14.73 18.98
C TYR A 179 15.19 -15.28 20.13
N PHE A 180 15.80 -15.91 21.12
CA PHE A 180 15.08 -16.73 22.11
C PHE A 180 14.99 -16.03 23.49
N LEU A 181 14.79 -14.73 23.49
CA LEU A 181 14.57 -13.98 24.70
C LEU A 181 13.15 -14.27 25.23
N PRO A 182 12.99 -14.87 26.42
CA PRO A 182 11.67 -15.17 26.97
C PRO A 182 10.93 -13.89 27.37
N ALA A 183 9.59 -13.98 27.39
CA ALA A 183 8.76 -12.95 28.00
C ALA A 183 8.79 -13.09 29.52
N GLU A 184 8.90 -11.98 30.24
CA GLU A 184 8.86 -11.95 31.70
C GLU A 184 7.42 -12.01 32.24
N LYS A 185 6.48 -11.40 31.49
CA LYS A 185 5.06 -11.31 31.82
C LYS A 185 4.20 -11.63 30.58
N SER A 186 2.97 -12.01 30.84
CA SER A 186 1.96 -12.23 29.78
C SER A 186 1.33 -10.91 29.31
N PHE A 187 0.57 -10.97 28.22
CA PHE A 187 -0.23 -9.84 27.74
C PHE A 187 -1.28 -9.44 28.78
N GLU A 188 -1.91 -10.43 29.42
CA GLU A 188 -2.93 -10.23 30.44
C GLU A 188 -2.35 -9.56 31.70
N ASP A 189 -1.13 -9.87 32.07
CA ASP A 189 -0.44 -9.22 33.19
C ASP A 189 -0.24 -7.72 32.90
N PHE A 190 0.28 -7.38 31.72
CA PHE A 190 0.47 -5.99 31.34
C PHE A 190 -0.86 -5.22 31.16
N LEU A 191 -1.91 -5.91 30.69
CA LEU A 191 -3.25 -5.33 30.62
C LEU A 191 -3.79 -5.02 32.03
N ALA A 192 -3.60 -5.92 32.98
CA ALA A 192 -4.04 -5.73 34.37
C ALA A 192 -3.24 -4.64 35.10
N GLU A 193 -1.96 -4.48 34.78
CA GLU A 193 -1.08 -3.46 35.34
C GLU A 193 -1.22 -2.08 34.66
N GLY A 194 -1.94 -1.97 33.55
CA GLY A 194 -2.11 -0.73 32.80
C GLY A 194 -0.90 -0.36 31.91
N GLY A 195 0.03 -1.28 31.67
CA GLY A 195 1.11 -1.12 30.69
C GLY A 195 0.63 -1.30 29.25
N VAL A 196 -0.45 -2.04 29.09
CA VAL A 196 -1.20 -2.24 27.84
C VAL A 196 -2.65 -1.84 28.08
N GLU A 197 -3.25 -1.14 27.11
CA GLU A 197 -4.66 -0.75 27.14
C GLU A 197 -5.33 -1.04 25.78
N PHE A 198 -6.61 -1.39 25.82
CA PHE A 198 -7.38 -1.42 24.58
C PHE A 198 -7.79 -0.01 24.16
N ILE A 199 -7.68 0.25 22.85
CA ILE A 199 -8.12 1.52 22.27
C ILE A 199 -9.63 1.65 22.48
N ALA A 200 -10.03 2.77 23.09
CA ALA A 200 -11.41 3.05 23.42
C ALA A 200 -12.32 3.18 22.18
N PRO A 201 -13.60 2.73 22.26
CA PRO A 201 -14.56 2.82 21.15
C PRO A 201 -14.76 4.25 20.62
N GLU A 202 -14.55 5.26 21.45
CA GLU A 202 -14.67 6.68 21.09
C GLU A 202 -13.66 7.09 20.02
N LEU A 203 -12.51 6.42 19.96
CA LEU A 203 -11.52 6.69 18.91
C LEU A 203 -11.99 6.18 17.54
N TRP A 204 -12.74 5.06 17.50
CA TRP A 204 -13.39 4.57 16.30
C TRP A 204 -14.41 5.57 15.79
N GLU A 205 -15.23 6.08 16.68
CA GLU A 205 -16.26 7.07 16.33
C GLU A 205 -15.65 8.36 15.81
N ARG A 206 -14.60 8.86 16.47
CA ARG A 206 -13.84 10.03 16.00
C ARG A 206 -13.23 9.83 14.62
N TYR A 207 -12.75 8.62 14.32
CA TYR A 207 -12.28 8.30 12.97
C TYR A 207 -13.42 8.36 11.95
N TYR A 208 -14.57 7.77 12.25
CA TYR A 208 -15.72 7.81 11.34
C TYR A 208 -16.21 9.25 11.11
N GLU A 209 -16.30 10.05 12.16
CA GLU A 209 -16.65 11.48 12.04
C GLU A 209 -15.63 12.25 11.19
N THR A 210 -14.35 11.97 11.37
CA THR A 210 -13.28 12.59 10.60
C THR A 210 -13.37 12.21 9.12
N VAL A 211 -13.58 10.93 8.80
CA VAL A 211 -13.78 10.48 7.42
C VAL A 211 -15.03 11.13 6.81
N LEU A 212 -16.14 11.18 7.54
CA LEU A 212 -17.36 11.86 7.10
C LEU A 212 -17.16 13.36 6.89
N GLY A 213 -16.28 14.00 7.67
CA GLY A 213 -15.87 15.41 7.48
C GLY A 213 -15.16 15.66 6.15
N GLU A 214 -14.58 14.64 5.54
CA GLU A 214 -13.96 14.72 4.21
C GLU A 214 -14.97 14.59 3.05
N ARG A 215 -16.23 14.36 3.36
CA ARG A 215 -17.31 14.24 2.38
C ARG A 215 -17.55 15.56 1.63
N LEU A 216 -17.81 15.44 0.32
CA LEU A 216 -18.07 16.61 -0.54
C LEU A 216 -19.54 16.73 -0.95
N ALA A 217 -20.27 15.63 -0.99
CA ALA A 217 -21.71 15.63 -1.31
C ALA A 217 -22.52 16.24 -0.19
N THR A 218 -23.48 17.11 -0.55
CA THR A 218 -24.41 17.77 0.40
C THR A 218 -25.73 17.02 0.56
N VAL A 219 -25.98 16.01 -0.28
CA VAL A 219 -27.20 15.19 -0.29
C VAL A 219 -26.86 13.73 -0.02
N PRO A 220 -27.79 12.94 0.55
CA PRO A 220 -27.58 11.50 0.76
C PRO A 220 -27.27 10.77 -0.55
N SER A 221 -26.51 9.68 -0.47
CA SER A 221 -26.20 8.80 -1.61
C SER A 221 -27.13 7.58 -1.65
N ASP A 222 -28.40 7.78 -1.28
CA ASP A 222 -29.48 6.80 -1.08
C ASP A 222 -30.03 6.20 -2.39
N ASN A 223 -29.68 6.80 -3.52
CA ASN A 223 -30.01 6.29 -4.85
C ASN A 223 -29.01 5.23 -5.36
N LEU A 224 -27.98 4.87 -4.60
CA LEU A 224 -26.91 3.97 -5.01
C LEU A 224 -27.06 2.59 -4.34
N ASN A 225 -27.11 1.52 -5.17
CA ASN A 225 -27.04 0.14 -4.73
C ASN A 225 -25.62 -0.38 -4.93
N LEU A 226 -24.96 -0.69 -3.84
CA LEU A 226 -23.57 -1.14 -3.81
C LEU A 226 -23.48 -2.62 -3.46
N LEU A 227 -22.69 -3.38 -4.19
CA LEU A 227 -22.18 -4.68 -3.75
C LEU A 227 -20.75 -4.51 -3.23
N TYR A 228 -20.53 -4.82 -1.96
CA TYR A 228 -19.25 -4.65 -1.29
C TYR A 228 -18.63 -5.98 -0.87
N THR A 229 -17.32 -6.14 -1.08
CA THR A 229 -16.53 -7.21 -0.48
C THR A 229 -15.39 -6.66 0.37
N PRO A 230 -15.31 -7.00 1.65
CA PRO A 230 -14.14 -6.72 2.50
C PRO A 230 -12.97 -7.68 2.25
N LEU A 231 -13.08 -8.64 1.33
CA LEU A 231 -12.08 -9.71 1.12
C LEU A 231 -11.63 -10.36 2.44
N CYS A 232 -12.60 -10.72 3.29
CA CYS A 232 -12.39 -11.30 4.63
C CYS A 232 -11.59 -10.38 5.58
N GLY A 233 -11.42 -9.10 5.27
CA GLY A 233 -10.52 -8.16 5.93
C GLY A 233 -11.18 -7.18 6.90
N THR A 234 -10.38 -6.20 7.31
CA THR A 234 -10.70 -5.20 8.33
C THR A 234 -11.72 -4.17 7.88
N GLY A 235 -11.96 -4.02 6.57
CA GLY A 235 -12.86 -3.02 6.00
C GLY A 235 -14.34 -3.26 6.27
N ASN A 236 -14.75 -4.48 6.63
CA ASN A 236 -16.16 -4.86 6.78
C ASN A 236 -16.97 -3.88 7.65
N LYS A 237 -16.51 -3.63 8.87
CA LYS A 237 -17.19 -2.72 9.81
C LYS A 237 -17.03 -1.24 9.43
N PRO A 238 -15.82 -0.70 9.21
CA PRO A 238 -15.63 0.73 8.95
C PRO A 238 -16.27 1.21 7.65
N VAL A 239 -16.06 0.50 6.54
CA VAL A 239 -16.60 0.89 5.24
C VAL A 239 -18.15 0.89 5.30
N ARG A 240 -18.74 -0.18 5.83
CA ARG A 240 -20.21 -0.26 5.96
C ARG A 240 -20.78 0.81 6.88
N THR A 241 -20.08 1.13 7.98
CA THR A 241 -20.51 2.18 8.92
C THR A 241 -20.55 3.53 8.23
N VAL A 242 -19.48 3.91 7.55
CA VAL A 242 -19.38 5.20 6.85
C VAL A 242 -20.39 5.27 5.69
N LEU A 243 -20.47 4.23 4.85
CA LEU A 243 -21.38 4.20 3.72
C LEU A 243 -22.86 4.20 4.15
N GLY A 244 -23.19 3.49 5.23
CA GLY A 244 -24.54 3.52 5.81
C GLY A 244 -24.93 4.91 6.32
N ARG A 245 -23.99 5.65 6.94
CA ARG A 245 -24.24 7.03 7.42
C ARG A 245 -24.47 8.04 6.30
N ILE A 246 -23.97 7.80 5.11
CA ILE A 246 -24.23 8.63 3.94
C ILE A 246 -25.41 8.14 3.10
N GLY A 247 -26.09 7.08 3.53
CA GLY A 247 -27.32 6.58 2.95
C GLY A 247 -27.16 5.52 1.85
N VAL A 248 -25.94 5.06 1.54
CA VAL A 248 -25.72 4.03 0.50
C VAL A 248 -26.37 2.71 0.90
N ASN A 249 -27.09 2.09 -0.04
CA ASN A 249 -27.65 0.75 0.13
C ASN A 249 -26.56 -0.30 -0.13
N VAL A 250 -25.98 -0.87 0.93
CA VAL A 250 -24.82 -1.77 0.85
C VAL A 250 -25.26 -3.22 1.03
N ALA A 251 -25.14 -4.03 -0.03
CA ALA A 251 -25.14 -5.49 0.04
C ALA A 251 -23.68 -5.99 0.17
N VAL A 252 -23.45 -7.00 1.02
CA VAL A 252 -22.12 -7.56 1.24
C VAL A 252 -22.02 -8.94 0.60
N VAL A 253 -20.86 -9.27 0.02
CA VAL A 253 -20.56 -10.62 -0.50
C VAL A 253 -20.47 -11.62 0.67
N PRO A 254 -21.44 -12.54 0.86
CA PRO A 254 -21.51 -13.34 2.08
C PRO A 254 -20.30 -14.26 2.30
N ALA A 255 -19.72 -14.78 1.21
CA ALA A 255 -18.57 -15.68 1.27
C ALA A 255 -17.26 -14.98 1.71
N GLN A 256 -17.25 -13.64 1.72
CA GLN A 256 -16.07 -12.81 2.02
C GLN A 256 -16.33 -11.82 3.16
N GLU A 257 -17.50 -11.86 3.78
CA GLU A 257 -17.91 -10.93 4.85
C GLU A 257 -17.14 -11.18 6.16
N LYS A 258 -16.97 -12.46 6.53
CA LYS A 258 -16.31 -12.83 7.78
C LYS A 258 -14.79 -12.95 7.61
N PRO A 259 -14.00 -12.63 8.65
CA PRO A 259 -12.57 -12.86 8.67
C PRO A 259 -12.22 -14.33 8.34
N ASP A 260 -11.31 -14.53 7.39
CA ASP A 260 -10.75 -15.85 7.04
C ASP A 260 -9.29 -15.67 6.64
N GLY A 261 -8.37 -16.12 7.51
CA GLY A 261 -6.92 -16.01 7.27
C GLY A 261 -6.39 -16.89 6.13
N ASP A 262 -7.17 -17.89 5.69
CA ASP A 262 -6.83 -18.71 4.53
C ASP A 262 -7.19 -18.07 3.20
N PHE A 263 -8.09 -17.06 3.21
CA PHE A 263 -8.62 -16.43 2.00
C PHE A 263 -9.15 -17.43 0.96
N LYS A 264 -9.93 -18.42 1.41
CA LYS A 264 -10.39 -19.58 0.60
C LYS A 264 -11.08 -19.22 -0.71
N THR A 265 -11.72 -18.05 -0.75
CA THR A 265 -12.43 -17.56 -1.94
C THR A 265 -11.55 -16.72 -2.87
N CYS A 266 -10.34 -16.35 -2.41
CA CYS A 266 -9.41 -15.52 -3.18
C CYS A 266 -7.99 -15.69 -2.62
N GLU A 267 -7.19 -16.58 -3.21
CA GLU A 267 -5.82 -16.89 -2.76
C GLU A 267 -4.94 -15.63 -2.61
N TYR A 268 -5.11 -14.67 -3.52
CA TYR A 268 -4.45 -13.37 -3.47
C TYR A 268 -5.52 -12.27 -3.33
N PRO A 269 -5.83 -11.80 -2.12
CA PRO A 269 -6.86 -10.79 -1.88
C PRO A 269 -6.39 -9.38 -2.30
N ASN A 270 -5.94 -9.26 -3.55
CA ASN A 270 -5.39 -8.04 -4.15
C ASN A 270 -6.42 -7.35 -5.04
N PRO A 271 -6.94 -6.18 -4.65
CA PRO A 271 -7.90 -5.43 -5.42
C PRO A 271 -7.43 -5.03 -6.83
N GLU A 272 -6.12 -5.05 -7.09
CA GLU A 272 -5.58 -4.79 -8.42
C GLU A 272 -5.93 -5.90 -9.43
N THR A 273 -6.31 -7.11 -8.97
CA THR A 273 -6.63 -8.26 -9.82
C THR A 273 -8.14 -8.46 -9.95
N ASP A 274 -8.59 -8.97 -11.10
CA ASP A 274 -10.00 -9.33 -11.28
C ASP A 274 -10.41 -10.52 -10.40
N ALA A 275 -9.46 -11.40 -10.08
CA ALA A 275 -9.68 -12.56 -9.22
C ALA A 275 -10.26 -12.18 -7.85
N ALA A 276 -9.87 -11.03 -7.29
CA ALA A 276 -10.38 -10.52 -6.02
C ALA A 276 -11.89 -10.24 -6.04
N LEU A 277 -12.45 -9.89 -7.20
CA LEU A 277 -13.86 -9.56 -7.39
C LEU A 277 -14.69 -10.72 -7.97
N ASN A 278 -14.12 -11.91 -8.18
CA ASN A 278 -14.84 -13.02 -8.82
C ASN A 278 -16.13 -13.41 -8.09
N GLU A 279 -16.13 -13.45 -6.74
CA GLU A 279 -17.33 -13.74 -5.97
C GLU A 279 -18.38 -12.61 -6.11
N SER A 280 -17.91 -11.36 -6.15
CA SER A 280 -18.76 -10.21 -6.40
C SER A 280 -19.42 -10.27 -7.79
N TYR A 281 -18.66 -10.63 -8.84
CA TYR A 281 -19.20 -10.74 -10.20
C TYR A 281 -20.28 -11.82 -10.33
N LYS A 282 -20.21 -12.92 -9.58
CA LYS A 282 -21.26 -13.96 -9.55
C LYS A 282 -22.58 -13.38 -9.04
N ILE A 283 -22.54 -12.70 -7.91
CA ILE A 283 -23.72 -12.09 -7.26
C ILE A 283 -24.25 -10.93 -8.10
N ALA A 284 -23.36 -10.11 -8.64
CA ALA A 284 -23.72 -8.92 -9.40
C ALA A 284 -24.51 -9.23 -10.68
N ARG A 285 -24.33 -10.42 -11.29
CA ARG A 285 -25.13 -10.86 -12.45
C ARG A 285 -26.61 -11.06 -12.12
N GLU A 286 -26.93 -11.36 -10.86
CA GLU A 286 -28.29 -11.58 -10.40
C GLU A 286 -28.88 -10.32 -9.77
N THR A 287 -28.07 -9.54 -9.07
CA THR A 287 -28.52 -8.38 -8.26
C THR A 287 -28.40 -7.04 -8.98
N HIS A 288 -27.65 -6.98 -10.06
CA HIS A 288 -27.43 -5.78 -10.88
C HIS A 288 -27.12 -4.51 -10.07
N PRO A 289 -26.08 -4.51 -9.21
CA PRO A 289 -25.72 -3.32 -8.44
C PRO A 289 -25.24 -2.20 -9.36
N ASP A 290 -25.34 -0.96 -8.90
CA ASP A 290 -24.81 0.21 -9.60
C ASP A 290 -23.28 0.24 -9.55
N LEU A 291 -22.69 -0.40 -8.52
CA LEU A 291 -21.25 -0.36 -8.26
C LEU A 291 -20.82 -1.61 -7.48
N ILE A 292 -19.62 -2.09 -7.75
CA ILE A 292 -18.95 -3.10 -6.92
C ILE A 292 -17.72 -2.44 -6.29
N LEU A 293 -17.55 -2.58 -4.97
CA LEU A 293 -16.33 -2.22 -4.25
C LEU A 293 -15.70 -3.43 -3.57
N GLY A 294 -14.37 -3.47 -3.57
CA GLY A 294 -13.60 -4.45 -2.81
C GLY A 294 -12.42 -3.78 -2.10
N THR A 295 -12.23 -4.06 -0.80
CA THR A 295 -11.05 -3.59 -0.05
C THR A 295 -10.14 -4.75 0.28
N ASP A 296 -8.82 -4.51 0.30
CA ASP A 296 -7.85 -5.52 0.72
C ASP A 296 -7.92 -5.81 2.23
N PRO A 297 -7.26 -6.87 2.72
CA PRO A 297 -7.43 -7.32 4.11
C PRO A 297 -7.13 -6.27 5.18
N ASP A 298 -6.19 -5.36 4.98
CA ASP A 298 -5.90 -4.26 5.90
C ASP A 298 -6.51 -2.92 5.49
N CYS A 299 -7.39 -2.95 4.49
CA CYS A 299 -8.27 -1.85 4.08
C CYS A 299 -7.54 -0.53 3.79
N ASP A 300 -6.36 -0.64 3.15
CA ASP A 300 -5.61 0.51 2.66
C ASP A 300 -5.78 0.70 1.13
N ARG A 301 -6.37 -0.28 0.42
CA ARG A 301 -6.66 -0.23 -1.02
C ARG A 301 -8.12 -0.52 -1.32
N VAL A 302 -8.63 0.06 -2.41
CA VAL A 302 -9.98 -0.18 -2.90
C VAL A 302 -10.00 -0.45 -4.40
N ALA A 303 -10.65 -1.56 -4.80
CA ALA A 303 -11.02 -1.85 -6.17
C ALA A 303 -12.45 -1.39 -6.43
N VAL A 304 -12.69 -0.93 -7.64
CA VAL A 304 -14.01 -0.52 -8.12
C VAL A 304 -14.31 -1.24 -9.43
N ALA A 305 -15.48 -1.87 -9.54
CA ALA A 305 -15.98 -2.35 -10.82
C ALA A 305 -17.35 -1.73 -11.13
N ILE A 306 -17.53 -1.37 -12.38
CA ILE A 306 -18.69 -0.64 -12.90
C ILE A 306 -19.43 -1.49 -13.93
N PRO A 307 -20.77 -1.37 -14.02
CA PRO A 307 -21.52 -2.03 -15.06
C PRO A 307 -21.11 -1.51 -16.44
N VAL A 308 -20.99 -2.46 -17.38
CA VAL A 308 -20.76 -2.20 -18.81
C VAL A 308 -21.62 -3.15 -19.62
N GLU A 309 -21.73 -2.94 -20.95
CA GLU A 309 -22.41 -3.89 -21.82
C GLU A 309 -21.79 -5.29 -21.68
N GLY A 310 -22.63 -6.27 -21.34
CA GLY A 310 -22.22 -7.66 -21.15
C GLY A 310 -21.65 -8.03 -19.78
N GLY A 311 -21.60 -7.10 -18.79
CA GLY A 311 -21.14 -7.43 -17.45
C GLY A 311 -20.58 -6.27 -16.63
N PHE A 312 -19.40 -6.47 -16.05
CA PHE A 312 -18.72 -5.48 -15.22
C PHE A 312 -17.28 -5.31 -15.68
N ARG A 313 -16.77 -4.09 -15.61
CA ARG A 313 -15.36 -3.74 -15.84
C ARG A 313 -14.75 -3.16 -14.58
N LYS A 314 -13.64 -3.70 -14.16
CA LYS A 314 -12.85 -3.12 -13.07
C LYS A 314 -12.14 -1.85 -13.57
N LEU A 315 -12.19 -0.78 -12.78
CA LEU A 315 -11.37 0.41 -12.98
C LEU A 315 -9.93 0.11 -12.54
N SER A 316 -8.96 0.61 -13.28
CA SER A 316 -7.59 0.64 -12.80
C SER A 316 -7.43 1.66 -11.66
N GLY A 317 -6.38 1.50 -10.84
CA GLY A 317 -6.10 2.48 -9.80
C GLY A 317 -5.83 3.89 -10.34
N ASN A 318 -5.30 3.98 -11.55
CA ASN A 318 -5.12 5.25 -12.25
C ASN A 318 -6.44 5.89 -12.67
N GLU A 319 -7.38 5.12 -13.22
CA GLU A 319 -8.71 5.62 -13.61
C GLU A 319 -9.47 6.14 -12.41
N LEU A 320 -9.52 5.36 -11.32
CA LEU A 320 -10.19 5.79 -10.11
C LEU A 320 -9.50 7.02 -9.49
N GLY A 321 -8.16 7.07 -9.49
CA GLY A 321 -7.41 8.25 -9.05
C GLY A 321 -7.75 9.51 -9.84
N CYS A 322 -7.89 9.41 -11.15
CA CYS A 322 -8.31 10.53 -12.02
C CYS A 322 -9.76 10.95 -11.77
N LEU A 323 -10.68 9.99 -11.65
CA LEU A 323 -12.09 10.26 -11.34
C LEU A 323 -12.25 10.97 -10.00
N LEU A 324 -11.58 10.48 -8.95
CA LEU A 324 -11.63 11.10 -7.63
C LEU A 324 -10.97 12.49 -7.62
N LEU A 325 -9.83 12.65 -8.30
CA LEU A 325 -9.15 13.94 -8.41
C LEU A 325 -10.04 14.99 -9.08
N ASP A 326 -10.66 14.66 -10.23
CA ASP A 326 -11.57 15.56 -10.94
C ASP A 326 -12.79 15.91 -10.08
N TYR A 327 -13.40 14.91 -9.43
CA TYR A 327 -14.53 15.11 -8.53
C TYR A 327 -14.20 16.02 -7.36
N ILE A 328 -13.08 15.76 -6.68
CA ILE A 328 -12.65 16.53 -5.50
C ILE A 328 -12.39 18.00 -5.91
N LEU A 329 -11.53 18.20 -6.90
CA LEU A 329 -11.16 19.55 -7.32
C LEU A 329 -12.34 20.32 -7.91
N GLY A 330 -13.15 19.67 -8.75
CA GLY A 330 -14.32 20.28 -9.37
C GLY A 330 -15.38 20.67 -8.34
N THR A 331 -15.65 19.79 -7.36
CA THR A 331 -16.64 20.08 -6.32
C THR A 331 -16.15 21.17 -5.37
N MET A 332 -14.90 21.11 -4.91
CA MET A 332 -14.33 22.14 -4.04
C MET A 332 -14.25 23.51 -4.75
N GLN A 333 -13.90 23.53 -6.04
CA GLN A 333 -13.87 24.78 -6.81
C GLN A 333 -15.28 25.38 -6.96
N LYS A 334 -16.29 24.58 -7.30
CA LYS A 334 -17.69 25.02 -7.41
C LYS A 334 -18.23 25.53 -6.07
N ALA A 335 -17.85 24.90 -4.96
CA ALA A 335 -18.25 25.30 -3.62
C ALA A 335 -17.44 26.51 -3.07
N GLY A 336 -16.37 26.94 -3.73
CA GLY A 336 -15.47 27.97 -3.22
C GLY A 336 -14.64 27.54 -2.00
N THR A 337 -14.46 26.23 -1.80
CA THR A 337 -13.73 25.64 -0.65
C THR A 337 -12.34 25.14 -1.02
N LEU A 338 -11.92 25.30 -2.29
CA LEU A 338 -10.55 24.94 -2.69
C LEU A 338 -9.57 25.90 -1.99
N PRO A 339 -8.60 25.38 -1.21
CA PRO A 339 -7.67 26.24 -0.49
C PRO A 339 -6.80 27.06 -1.44
N ALA A 340 -6.22 28.14 -0.94
CA ALA A 340 -5.20 28.86 -1.67
C ALA A 340 -3.96 27.95 -1.85
N ASP A 341 -3.39 27.91 -3.05
CA ASP A 341 -2.23 27.07 -3.43
C ASP A 341 -2.41 25.59 -3.01
N PRO A 342 -3.47 24.91 -3.53
CA PRO A 342 -3.82 23.56 -3.13
C PRO A 342 -2.76 22.54 -3.59
N VAL A 343 -2.57 21.48 -2.81
CA VAL A 343 -1.58 20.44 -3.06
C VAL A 343 -2.27 19.11 -3.34
N ALA A 344 -2.10 18.60 -4.56
CA ALA A 344 -2.39 17.21 -4.90
C ALA A 344 -1.08 16.46 -5.15
N VAL A 345 -1.04 15.17 -4.81
CA VAL A 345 0.19 14.36 -4.86
C VAL A 345 -0.07 13.03 -5.55
N ARG A 346 0.87 12.60 -6.41
CA ARG A 346 0.86 11.26 -6.99
C ARG A 346 2.24 10.61 -6.97
N SER A 347 2.29 9.28 -7.06
CA SER A 347 3.56 8.59 -7.30
C SER A 347 4.08 8.87 -8.70
N ILE A 348 5.41 8.77 -8.89
CA ILE A 348 6.04 8.94 -10.22
C ILE A 348 5.55 7.91 -11.25
N VAL A 349 5.05 6.75 -10.81
CA VAL A 349 4.57 5.67 -11.67
C VAL A 349 3.06 5.73 -11.93
N SER A 350 2.33 6.61 -11.21
CA SER A 350 0.92 6.89 -11.49
C SER A 350 0.76 7.70 -12.78
N THR A 351 -0.43 7.67 -13.37
CA THR A 351 -0.70 8.27 -14.68
C THR A 351 -0.42 9.78 -14.73
N PRO A 352 0.28 10.27 -15.77
CA PRO A 352 0.47 11.70 -16.00
C PRO A 352 -0.82 12.45 -16.37
N MET A 353 -1.92 11.76 -16.68
CA MET A 353 -3.23 12.36 -16.88
C MET A 353 -3.69 13.19 -15.67
N ALA A 354 -3.35 12.72 -14.47
CA ALA A 354 -3.64 13.44 -13.23
C ALA A 354 -3.00 14.83 -13.17
N ASP A 355 -1.80 15.03 -13.77
CA ASP A 355 -1.18 16.35 -13.86
C ASP A 355 -2.02 17.30 -14.71
N LYS A 356 -2.57 16.80 -15.84
CA LYS A 356 -3.43 17.59 -16.75
C LYS A 356 -4.76 17.95 -16.08
N ILE A 357 -5.36 16.99 -15.36
CA ILE A 357 -6.59 17.21 -14.59
C ILE A 357 -6.35 18.30 -13.54
N ALA A 358 -5.32 18.14 -12.70
CA ALA A 358 -5.00 19.12 -11.66
C ALA A 358 -4.75 20.52 -12.25
N ALA A 359 -3.98 20.60 -13.34
CA ALA A 359 -3.70 21.86 -14.02
C ALA A 359 -4.96 22.56 -14.55
N SER A 360 -5.99 21.82 -14.99
CA SER A 360 -7.26 22.38 -15.45
C SER A 360 -8.06 23.11 -14.35
N TYR A 361 -7.75 22.80 -13.07
CA TYR A 361 -8.28 23.47 -11.89
C TYR A 361 -7.29 24.47 -11.25
N GLY A 362 -6.17 24.74 -11.92
CA GLY A 362 -5.12 25.62 -11.39
C GLY A 362 -4.28 24.98 -10.27
N VAL A 363 -4.34 23.68 -10.11
CA VAL A 363 -3.63 22.92 -9.04
C VAL A 363 -2.34 22.34 -9.59
N LYS A 364 -1.23 22.53 -8.87
CA LYS A 364 0.05 21.90 -9.21
C LYS A 364 0.13 20.52 -8.59
N MET A 365 0.17 19.48 -9.43
CA MET A 365 0.42 18.11 -8.98
C MET A 365 1.88 17.96 -8.54
N ARG A 366 2.09 17.50 -7.30
CA ARG A 366 3.41 17.07 -6.81
C ARG A 366 3.63 15.60 -7.14
N ARG A 367 4.86 15.27 -7.52
CA ARG A 367 5.27 13.90 -7.85
C ARG A 367 6.23 13.41 -6.80
N VAL A 368 6.00 12.22 -6.27
CA VAL A 368 6.84 11.59 -5.25
C VAL A 368 7.27 10.18 -5.67
N LEU A 369 8.27 9.60 -5.03
CA LEU A 369 8.66 8.21 -5.25
C LEU A 369 7.50 7.27 -4.89
N THR A 370 7.54 6.04 -5.41
CA THR A 370 6.55 5.00 -5.08
C THR A 370 6.63 4.61 -3.61
N GLY A 371 5.48 4.55 -2.98
CA GLY A 371 5.28 4.26 -1.56
C GLY A 371 4.57 5.43 -0.87
N PHE A 372 3.42 5.14 -0.26
CA PHE A 372 2.54 6.18 0.31
C PHE A 372 3.22 7.00 1.41
N LYS A 373 4.29 6.47 2.02
CA LYS A 373 5.14 7.21 2.96
C LYS A 373 5.70 8.52 2.40
N TYR A 374 5.87 8.61 1.07
CA TYR A 374 6.31 9.86 0.44
C TYR A 374 5.17 10.86 0.26
N ILE A 375 3.93 10.37 0.05
CA ILE A 375 2.73 11.22 0.10
C ILE A 375 2.52 11.73 1.54
N GLY A 376 2.63 10.83 2.53
CA GLY A 376 2.60 11.20 3.95
C GLY A 376 3.66 12.23 4.31
N GLY A 377 4.87 12.13 3.75
CA GLY A 377 5.95 13.10 3.91
C GLY A 377 5.63 14.50 3.36
N GLU A 378 4.91 14.60 2.23
CA GLU A 378 4.41 15.88 1.70
C GLU A 378 3.39 16.51 2.65
N ILE A 379 2.51 15.70 3.25
CA ILE A 379 1.54 16.19 4.23
C ILE A 379 2.26 16.65 5.50
N LEU A 380 3.26 15.89 5.98
CA LEU A 380 4.07 16.28 7.13
C LEU A 380 4.81 17.61 6.88
N ALA A 381 5.36 17.79 5.69
CA ALA A 381 6.04 19.04 5.32
C ALA A 381 5.09 20.25 5.27
N LEU A 382 3.82 20.04 4.98
CA LEU A 382 2.78 21.07 5.09
C LEU A 382 2.40 21.32 6.56
N GLU A 383 2.22 20.25 7.35
CA GLU A 383 1.88 20.34 8.78
C GLU A 383 2.94 21.11 9.58
N GLN A 384 4.23 20.88 9.29
CA GLN A 384 5.33 21.64 9.91
C GLN A 384 5.29 23.16 9.64
N LYS A 385 4.52 23.57 8.63
CA LYS A 385 4.27 24.96 8.28
C LYS A 385 2.88 25.45 8.71
N HIS A 386 2.07 24.61 9.35
CA HIS A 386 0.65 24.84 9.65
C HIS A 386 -0.19 25.07 8.39
N GLU A 387 0.14 24.35 7.31
CA GLU A 387 -0.49 24.45 5.98
C GLU A 387 -1.12 23.12 5.52
N GLU A 388 -1.33 22.17 6.42
CA GLU A 388 -1.82 20.81 6.10
C GLU A 388 -3.18 20.82 5.39
N ASN A 389 -4.00 21.85 5.61
CA ASN A 389 -5.29 22.03 4.93
C ASN A 389 -5.16 22.31 3.42
N ARG A 390 -3.96 22.59 2.94
CA ARG A 390 -3.66 22.70 1.50
C ARG A 390 -3.62 21.36 0.80
N PHE A 391 -3.38 20.25 1.53
CA PHE A 391 -3.42 18.92 0.97
C PHE A 391 -4.86 18.51 0.67
N VAL A 392 -5.18 18.32 -0.61
CA VAL A 392 -6.54 18.00 -1.07
C VAL A 392 -6.70 16.54 -1.45
N PHE A 393 -5.68 15.92 -2.06
CA PHE A 393 -5.75 14.52 -2.49
C PHE A 393 -4.35 13.94 -2.79
N GLY A 394 -4.18 12.66 -2.48
CA GLY A 394 -2.99 11.88 -2.86
C GLY A 394 -3.36 10.47 -3.29
N PHE A 395 -2.66 9.92 -4.31
CA PHE A 395 -2.92 8.57 -4.75
C PHE A 395 -1.72 7.86 -5.37
N GLU A 396 -1.79 6.53 -5.37
CA GLU A 396 -0.92 5.63 -6.10
C GLU A 396 -1.73 4.75 -7.07
N GLU A 397 -1.13 4.37 -8.19
CA GLU A 397 -1.73 3.51 -9.22
C GLU A 397 -2.15 2.14 -8.68
N SER A 398 -1.60 1.73 -7.55
CA SER A 398 -1.87 0.47 -6.87
C SER A 398 -3.12 0.51 -5.98
N CYS A 399 -4.14 1.27 -6.39
CA CYS A 399 -5.45 1.38 -5.72
C CYS A 399 -5.42 2.01 -4.33
N GLY A 400 -4.45 2.86 -4.04
CA GLY A 400 -4.30 3.55 -2.76
C GLY A 400 -4.55 5.04 -2.86
N TYR A 401 -5.44 5.58 -2.02
CA TYR A 401 -5.93 6.97 -2.08
C TYR A 401 -6.06 7.56 -0.68
N LEU A 402 -5.91 8.89 -0.58
CA LEU A 402 -6.20 9.64 0.63
C LEU A 402 -6.71 11.04 0.28
N LYS A 403 -7.79 11.48 0.94
CA LYS A 403 -8.25 12.86 0.97
C LYS A 403 -8.16 13.38 2.39
N GLY A 404 -7.64 14.60 2.56
CA GLY A 404 -7.47 15.22 3.88
C GLY A 404 -6.23 14.76 4.64
N PRO A 405 -5.81 15.52 5.66
CA PRO A 405 -4.54 15.32 6.35
C PRO A 405 -4.65 14.50 7.66
N TYR A 406 -5.78 13.84 7.94
CA TYR A 406 -6.02 13.17 9.21
C TYR A 406 -5.23 11.87 9.41
N ALA A 407 -4.91 11.19 8.32
CA ALA A 407 -4.07 10.01 8.27
C ALA A 407 -2.83 10.27 7.40
N ARG A 408 -1.85 9.35 7.43
CA ARG A 408 -0.60 9.42 6.65
C ARG A 408 -0.33 8.16 5.84
N ASP A 409 -1.35 7.34 5.68
CA ASP A 409 -1.36 6.18 4.79
C ASP A 409 -2.63 6.19 3.95
N LYS A 410 -2.68 5.32 2.95
CA LYS A 410 -3.85 5.10 2.11
C LYS A 410 -5.06 4.76 2.95
N ASP A 411 -6.21 5.28 2.60
CA ASP A 411 -7.46 5.03 3.30
C ASP A 411 -8.57 4.58 2.33
N ALA A 412 -8.84 3.27 2.33
CA ALA A 412 -9.89 2.71 1.51
C ALA A 412 -11.30 3.08 2.00
N VAL A 413 -11.45 3.51 3.26
CA VAL A 413 -12.75 3.93 3.80
C VAL A 413 -13.16 5.28 3.20
N VAL A 414 -12.27 6.28 3.22
CA VAL A 414 -12.53 7.58 2.59
C VAL A 414 -12.67 7.46 1.08
N ALA A 415 -11.84 6.62 0.45
CA ALA A 415 -11.90 6.40 -0.99
C ALA A 415 -13.21 5.72 -1.41
N SER A 416 -13.70 4.75 -0.63
CA SER A 416 -15.02 4.12 -0.83
C SER A 416 -16.16 5.14 -0.71
N MET A 417 -16.12 5.99 0.31
CA MET A 417 -17.11 7.06 0.52
C MET A 417 -17.16 8.02 -0.67
N LEU A 418 -16.02 8.55 -1.09
CA LEU A 418 -15.94 9.49 -2.20
C LEU A 418 -16.33 8.87 -3.53
N THR A 419 -15.99 7.60 -3.75
CA THR A 419 -16.41 6.85 -4.95
C THR A 419 -17.94 6.69 -4.99
N CYS A 420 -18.57 6.35 -3.87
CA CYS A 420 -20.02 6.24 -3.78
C CYS A 420 -20.71 7.60 -3.96
N ASP A 421 -20.18 8.67 -3.37
CA ASP A 421 -20.72 10.02 -3.56
C ASP A 421 -20.66 10.46 -5.03
N LEU A 422 -19.52 10.24 -5.70
CA LEU A 422 -19.37 10.51 -7.13
C LEU A 422 -20.35 9.68 -7.96
N ALA A 423 -20.42 8.38 -7.73
CA ALA A 423 -21.33 7.48 -8.47
C ALA A 423 -22.81 7.88 -8.27
N ALA A 424 -23.19 8.22 -7.04
CA ALA A 424 -24.54 8.69 -6.73
C ALA A 424 -24.88 10.03 -7.39
N ALA A 425 -23.91 10.94 -7.45
CA ALA A 425 -24.07 12.23 -8.13
C ALA A 425 -24.28 12.03 -9.64
N LEU A 426 -23.41 11.26 -10.28
CA LEU A 426 -23.50 10.95 -11.71
C LEU A 426 -24.82 10.23 -12.06
N LYS A 427 -25.25 9.29 -11.23
CA LYS A 427 -26.54 8.60 -11.42
C LYS A 427 -27.73 9.56 -11.37
N ARG A 428 -27.71 10.58 -10.49
CA ARG A 428 -28.73 11.64 -10.48
C ARG A 428 -28.74 12.51 -11.72
N GLU A 429 -27.56 12.70 -12.34
CA GLU A 429 -27.39 13.42 -13.59
C GLU A 429 -27.73 12.55 -14.82
N GLY A 430 -28.07 11.28 -14.64
CA GLY A 430 -28.39 10.32 -15.72
C GLY A 430 -27.17 9.78 -16.45
N THR A 431 -25.99 9.83 -15.81
CA THR A 431 -24.72 9.32 -16.33
C THR A 431 -24.06 8.37 -15.33
N ASN A 432 -22.85 7.90 -15.58
CA ASN A 432 -22.14 6.94 -14.75
C ASN A 432 -20.61 7.14 -14.79
N LEU A 433 -19.88 6.36 -13.96
CA LEU A 433 -18.41 6.47 -13.87
C LEU A 433 -17.70 6.13 -15.18
N ALA A 434 -18.24 5.24 -16.02
CA ALA A 434 -17.63 4.90 -17.32
C ALA A 434 -17.68 6.10 -18.26
N GLU A 435 -18.88 6.70 -18.41
CA GLU A 435 -19.09 7.87 -19.25
C GLU A 435 -18.31 9.10 -18.74
N HIS A 436 -18.20 9.27 -17.42
CA HIS A 436 -17.37 10.33 -16.85
C HIS A 436 -15.89 10.12 -17.13
N MET A 437 -15.40 8.88 -17.07
CA MET A 437 -14.02 8.54 -17.44
C MET A 437 -13.77 8.79 -18.93
N ASP A 438 -14.70 8.42 -19.81
CA ASP A 438 -14.61 8.69 -21.23
C ASP A 438 -14.59 10.20 -21.55
N ALA A 439 -15.34 11.00 -20.79
CA ALA A 439 -15.28 12.46 -20.88
C ALA A 439 -13.90 13.02 -20.47
N LEU A 440 -13.29 12.46 -19.44
CA LEU A 440 -11.92 12.83 -19.04
C LEU A 440 -10.90 12.43 -20.12
N TYR A 441 -11.01 11.23 -20.69
CA TYR A 441 -10.16 10.82 -21.80
C TYR A 441 -10.32 11.72 -23.02
N SER A 442 -11.54 12.12 -23.34
CA SER A 442 -11.81 13.04 -24.45
C SER A 442 -11.17 14.43 -24.23
N ARG A 443 -11.08 14.90 -22.98
CA ARG A 443 -10.46 16.19 -22.63
C ARG A 443 -8.94 16.15 -22.59
N PHE A 444 -8.35 15.06 -22.10
CA PHE A 444 -6.92 14.99 -21.74
C PHE A 444 -6.11 13.98 -22.56
N GLY A 445 -6.77 13.21 -23.45
CA GLY A 445 -6.21 12.11 -24.22
C GLY A 445 -6.28 10.76 -23.48
N TRP A 446 -6.23 9.68 -24.23
CA TRP A 446 -6.20 8.32 -23.70
C TRP A 446 -4.83 8.00 -23.14
N HIS A 447 -4.80 7.67 -21.86
CA HIS A 447 -3.59 7.31 -21.11
C HIS A 447 -3.71 5.85 -20.68
N GLU A 448 -3.29 4.95 -21.56
CA GLU A 448 -3.31 3.50 -21.29
C GLU A 448 -2.02 3.10 -20.57
N ALA A 449 -2.13 2.26 -19.55
CA ALA A 449 -0.99 1.86 -18.72
C ALA A 449 -0.90 0.35 -18.54
N ARG A 450 0.33 -0.16 -18.45
CA ARG A 450 0.62 -1.57 -18.18
C ARG A 450 1.88 -1.71 -17.35
N VAL A 451 1.88 -2.72 -16.48
CA VAL A 451 3.07 -3.09 -15.71
C VAL A 451 3.56 -4.45 -16.19
N LEU A 452 4.78 -4.50 -16.67
CA LEU A 452 5.50 -5.75 -16.90
C LEU A 452 6.24 -6.10 -15.61
N SER A 453 6.10 -7.33 -15.14
CA SER A 453 6.71 -7.79 -13.91
C SER A 453 7.48 -9.09 -14.17
N CYS A 454 8.74 -9.11 -13.77
CA CYS A 454 9.59 -10.29 -13.83
C CYS A 454 10.02 -10.66 -12.40
N GLU A 455 9.58 -11.82 -11.95
CA GLU A 455 10.05 -12.43 -10.70
C GLU A 455 11.29 -13.25 -11.00
N LEU A 456 12.35 -12.97 -10.25
CA LEU A 456 13.63 -13.65 -10.40
C LEU A 456 13.74 -14.76 -9.37
N GLN A 457 14.30 -15.90 -9.75
CA GLN A 457 14.43 -17.06 -8.88
C GLN A 457 15.91 -17.40 -8.65
N GLY A 458 16.18 -18.12 -7.59
CA GLY A 458 17.51 -18.60 -7.25
C GLY A 458 18.34 -17.65 -6.38
N PRO A 459 19.53 -18.08 -5.96
CA PRO A 459 20.38 -17.36 -5.02
C PRO A 459 20.90 -16.01 -5.58
N ASP A 460 21.06 -15.89 -6.90
CA ASP A 460 21.63 -14.72 -7.56
C ASP A 460 20.57 -13.71 -8.01
N ALA A 461 19.32 -13.92 -7.66
CA ALA A 461 18.19 -13.11 -8.14
C ALA A 461 18.33 -11.60 -7.84
N MET A 462 18.86 -11.23 -6.68
CA MET A 462 19.12 -9.82 -6.33
C MET A 462 20.26 -9.23 -7.17
N GLU A 463 21.30 -10.00 -7.46
CA GLU A 463 22.42 -9.59 -8.31
C GLU A 463 21.97 -9.41 -9.77
N ILE A 464 21.14 -10.33 -10.28
CA ILE A 464 20.51 -10.22 -11.61
C ILE A 464 19.68 -8.94 -11.72
N SER A 465 18.88 -8.63 -10.69
CA SER A 465 18.10 -7.39 -10.62
C SER A 465 18.98 -6.14 -10.65
N ALA A 466 20.05 -6.11 -9.88
CA ALA A 466 21.01 -5.02 -9.84
C ALA A 466 21.75 -4.88 -11.19
N GLY A 467 22.18 -6.00 -11.77
CA GLY A 467 22.82 -6.07 -13.08
C GLY A 467 21.95 -5.55 -14.22
N PHE A 468 20.64 -5.85 -14.16
CA PHE A 468 19.66 -5.29 -15.10
C PHE A 468 19.66 -3.76 -15.07
N MET A 469 19.53 -3.16 -13.91
CA MET A 469 19.52 -1.69 -13.77
C MET A 469 20.84 -1.05 -14.18
N ALA A 470 21.98 -1.69 -13.87
CA ALA A 470 23.29 -1.23 -14.30
C ALA A 470 23.44 -1.26 -15.83
N ARG A 471 22.95 -2.34 -16.47
CA ARG A 471 22.91 -2.44 -17.94
C ARG A 471 22.04 -1.35 -18.55
N MET A 472 20.81 -1.17 -18.03
CA MET A 472 19.88 -0.17 -18.55
C MET A 472 20.44 1.26 -18.44
N ARG A 473 21.26 1.57 -17.43
CA ARG A 473 21.94 2.87 -17.32
C ARG A 473 23.03 3.08 -18.36
N ARG A 474 23.74 2.02 -18.75
CA ARG A 474 24.81 2.09 -19.78
C ARG A 474 24.23 2.08 -21.20
N GLU A 475 23.18 1.32 -21.42
CA GLU A 475 22.65 0.94 -22.73
C GLU A 475 21.20 1.39 -22.87
N LEU A 476 20.95 2.68 -22.58
CA LEU A 476 19.60 3.26 -22.68
C LEU A 476 19.12 3.19 -24.14
N PRO A 477 17.87 2.73 -24.38
CA PRO A 477 17.25 2.80 -25.70
C PRO A 477 17.12 4.27 -26.12
N LYS A 478 17.53 4.59 -27.35
CA LYS A 478 17.38 5.92 -27.93
C LYS A 478 15.94 6.20 -28.40
N ALA A 479 15.19 5.13 -28.64
CA ALA A 479 13.79 5.16 -29.02
C ALA A 479 13.10 3.90 -28.49
N VAL A 480 11.77 3.95 -28.29
CA VAL A 480 10.89 2.82 -28.00
C VAL A 480 9.76 2.85 -29.02
N CYS A 481 9.52 1.74 -29.72
CA CYS A 481 8.57 1.67 -30.84
C CYS A 481 8.76 2.77 -31.89
N GLY A 482 10.01 3.13 -32.18
CA GLY A 482 10.35 4.22 -33.10
C GLY A 482 10.15 5.64 -32.56
N ILE A 483 9.61 5.79 -31.35
CA ILE A 483 9.43 7.09 -30.70
C ILE A 483 10.69 7.45 -29.92
N ALA A 484 11.29 8.60 -30.22
CA ALA A 484 12.52 9.03 -29.57
C ALA A 484 12.35 9.24 -28.07
N VAL A 485 13.33 8.81 -27.29
CA VAL A 485 13.44 9.18 -25.87
C VAL A 485 13.88 10.64 -25.80
N THR A 486 13.02 11.50 -25.26
CA THR A 486 13.25 12.95 -25.18
C THR A 486 13.97 13.37 -23.90
N SER A 487 13.73 12.65 -22.81
CA SER A 487 14.48 12.87 -21.57
C SER A 487 14.62 11.59 -20.76
N VAL A 488 15.64 11.56 -19.89
CA VAL A 488 15.94 10.47 -18.98
C VAL A 488 16.11 11.02 -17.57
N THR A 489 15.29 10.58 -16.63
CA THR A 489 15.49 10.86 -15.21
C THR A 489 16.07 9.65 -14.51
N ASP A 490 17.28 9.78 -13.97
CA ASP A 490 17.93 8.78 -13.13
C ASP A 490 17.87 9.25 -11.66
N TYR A 491 16.97 8.64 -10.89
CA TYR A 491 16.81 8.94 -9.46
C TYR A 491 18.00 8.45 -8.62
N GLN A 492 18.76 7.47 -9.11
CA GLN A 492 20.00 7.02 -8.46
C GLN A 492 21.11 8.08 -8.56
N ALA A 493 21.24 8.71 -9.72
CA ALA A 493 22.17 9.81 -9.98
C ALA A 493 21.61 11.17 -9.55
N ARG A 494 20.29 11.26 -9.30
CA ARG A 494 19.53 12.48 -9.00
C ARG A 494 19.66 13.54 -10.11
N VAL A 495 19.53 13.10 -11.36
CA VAL A 495 19.63 13.99 -12.53
C VAL A 495 18.57 13.63 -13.56
N THR A 496 17.99 14.65 -14.18
CA THR A 496 17.20 14.56 -15.41
C THR A 496 18.03 15.12 -16.56
N ARG A 497 18.20 14.33 -17.62
CA ARG A 497 18.88 14.74 -18.86
C ARG A 497 17.83 14.97 -19.92
N ASP A 498 17.75 16.19 -20.43
CA ASP A 498 16.99 16.52 -21.64
C ASP A 498 17.85 16.17 -22.86
N LEU A 499 17.41 15.16 -23.61
CA LEU A 499 18.18 14.66 -24.76
C LEU A 499 17.91 15.47 -26.04
N VAL A 500 16.88 16.32 -26.04
CA VAL A 500 16.54 17.22 -27.14
C VAL A 500 17.39 18.46 -27.10
N HIS A 501 17.52 19.07 -25.90
CA HIS A 501 18.24 20.34 -25.73
C HIS A 501 19.65 20.16 -25.15
N GLY A 502 20.02 18.95 -24.73
CA GLY A 502 21.35 18.64 -24.16
C GLY A 502 21.58 19.28 -22.77
N THR A 503 20.52 19.53 -22.01
CA THR A 503 20.61 20.14 -20.67
C THR A 503 20.43 19.08 -19.56
N GLU A 504 20.94 19.40 -18.38
CA GLU A 504 20.76 18.57 -17.18
C GLU A 504 20.12 19.40 -16.06
N GLU A 505 19.18 18.76 -15.32
CA GLU A 505 18.55 19.34 -14.14
C GLU A 505 18.70 18.40 -12.94
N ALA A 506 18.91 18.99 -11.76
CA ALA A 506 19.00 18.22 -10.52
C ALA A 506 17.61 17.73 -10.08
N VAL A 507 17.49 16.46 -9.69
CA VAL A 507 16.31 15.88 -9.08
C VAL A 507 16.34 16.13 -7.57
N THR A 508 15.28 16.73 -7.03
CA THR A 508 15.16 17.04 -5.61
C THR A 508 14.67 15.86 -4.77
N LEU A 509 13.98 14.90 -5.39
CA LEU A 509 13.47 13.70 -4.70
C LEU A 509 14.64 12.84 -4.15
N PRO A 510 14.38 12.03 -3.12
CA PRO A 510 15.37 11.13 -2.54
C PRO A 510 15.99 10.20 -3.58
N LYS A 511 17.21 9.74 -3.28
CA LYS A 511 17.90 8.75 -4.11
C LYS A 511 17.10 7.45 -4.16
N SER A 512 16.86 6.94 -5.37
CA SER A 512 16.13 5.69 -5.60
C SER A 512 16.63 4.98 -6.85
N ASN A 513 16.59 3.64 -6.87
CA ASN A 513 17.02 2.87 -8.03
C ASN A 513 15.92 2.82 -9.10
N VAL A 514 15.57 3.98 -9.66
CA VAL A 514 14.53 4.15 -10.67
C VAL A 514 15.08 4.91 -11.87
N LEU A 515 14.70 4.49 -13.08
CA LEU A 515 14.92 5.21 -14.34
C LEU A 515 13.57 5.53 -14.98
N VAL A 516 13.41 6.76 -15.45
CA VAL A 516 12.25 7.21 -16.22
C VAL A 516 12.72 7.64 -17.61
N LEU A 517 12.16 7.03 -18.63
CA LEU A 517 12.35 7.40 -20.04
C LEU A 517 11.09 8.11 -20.51
N GLN A 518 11.21 9.36 -20.94
CA GLN A 518 10.10 10.12 -21.50
C GLN A 518 10.09 9.99 -23.02
N LEU A 519 8.93 9.64 -23.59
CA LEU A 519 8.72 9.51 -25.04
C LEU A 519 7.96 10.72 -25.61
N GLY A 520 8.43 11.92 -25.29
CA GLY A 520 7.71 13.15 -25.59
C GLY A 520 6.31 13.15 -24.95
N GLU A 521 5.28 13.49 -25.73
CA GLU A 521 3.89 13.44 -25.28
C GLU A 521 3.23 12.06 -25.47
N LYS A 522 3.93 11.10 -26.11
CA LYS A 522 3.38 9.78 -26.46
C LYS A 522 3.45 8.77 -25.31
N GLY A 523 4.21 9.03 -24.26
CA GLY A 523 4.22 8.14 -23.12
C GLY A 523 5.49 8.12 -22.28
N THR A 524 5.58 7.15 -21.39
CA THR A 524 6.72 6.95 -20.49
C THR A 524 7.04 5.46 -20.32
N VAL A 525 8.32 5.18 -20.07
CA VAL A 525 8.80 3.88 -19.61
C VAL A 525 9.54 4.09 -18.29
N ILE A 526 9.12 3.40 -17.22
CA ILE A 526 9.73 3.53 -15.91
C ILE A 526 10.24 2.16 -15.47
N LEU A 527 11.54 2.07 -15.19
CA LEU A 527 12.21 0.85 -14.77
C LEU A 527 12.48 0.93 -13.27
N ARG A 528 12.00 -0.07 -12.53
CA ARG A 528 12.15 -0.11 -11.08
C ARG A 528 12.30 -1.55 -10.58
N PRO A 529 13.42 -1.90 -9.93
CA PRO A 529 13.53 -3.14 -9.18
C PRO A 529 12.75 -3.01 -7.87
N SER A 530 12.29 -4.14 -7.33
CA SER A 530 11.82 -4.17 -5.94
C SER A 530 13.01 -4.02 -4.99
N GLY A 531 12.79 -3.28 -3.88
CA GLY A 531 13.82 -3.14 -2.84
C GLY A 531 13.88 -4.33 -1.87
N THR A 532 12.82 -5.15 -1.83
CA THR A 532 12.63 -6.21 -0.82
C THR A 532 12.42 -7.60 -1.41
N GLU A 533 12.08 -7.67 -2.69
CA GLU A 533 11.79 -8.92 -3.39
C GLU A 533 12.67 -9.01 -4.64
N PRO A 534 13.09 -10.19 -5.07
CA PRO A 534 13.86 -10.37 -6.31
C PRO A 534 12.92 -10.19 -7.54
N LYS A 535 12.53 -8.96 -7.79
CA LYS A 535 11.52 -8.61 -8.79
C LYS A 535 11.88 -7.31 -9.50
N VAL A 536 11.71 -7.30 -10.82
CA VAL A 536 11.86 -6.10 -11.65
C VAL A 536 10.51 -5.75 -12.25
N LYS A 537 10.15 -4.48 -12.19
CA LYS A 537 8.94 -3.93 -12.83
C LYS A 537 9.31 -2.90 -13.88
N ILE A 538 8.61 -2.94 -15.02
CA ILE A 538 8.61 -1.90 -16.03
C ILE A 538 7.18 -1.35 -16.14
N TYR A 539 7.01 -0.08 -15.80
CA TYR A 539 5.74 0.61 -15.95
C TYR A 539 5.72 1.32 -17.29
N LEU A 540 4.70 1.04 -18.08
CA LEU A 540 4.49 1.60 -19.41
C LEU A 540 3.25 2.49 -19.37
N THR A 541 3.35 3.67 -19.94
CA THR A 541 2.19 4.52 -20.22
C THR A 541 2.25 4.94 -21.69
N ALA A 542 1.19 4.68 -22.43
CA ALA A 542 1.00 5.14 -23.80
C ALA A 542 -0.08 6.20 -23.85
N VAL A 543 0.13 7.25 -24.61
CA VAL A 543 -0.77 8.40 -24.71
C VAL A 543 -1.12 8.68 -26.17
N ASP A 544 -2.42 8.75 -26.47
CA ASP A 544 -2.90 9.19 -27.79
C ASP A 544 -4.26 9.92 -27.66
N ALA A 545 -4.67 10.62 -28.72
CA ALA A 545 -6.00 11.18 -28.82
C ALA A 545 -7.08 10.12 -29.10
N ASP A 546 -6.67 8.98 -29.69
CA ASP A 546 -7.52 7.85 -30.02
C ASP A 546 -7.19 6.65 -29.12
N ARG A 547 -8.24 5.97 -28.61
CA ARG A 547 -8.07 4.82 -27.69
C ARG A 547 -7.37 3.65 -28.36
N ALA A 548 -7.78 3.30 -29.57
CA ALA A 548 -7.21 2.14 -30.26
C ALA A 548 -5.73 2.37 -30.60
N ALA A 549 -5.37 3.62 -30.92
CA ALA A 549 -3.98 4.01 -31.13
C ALA A 549 -3.15 3.93 -29.84
N ALA A 550 -3.69 4.42 -28.70
CA ALA A 550 -3.03 4.32 -27.39
C ALA A 550 -2.83 2.86 -26.96
N MET A 551 -3.85 2.02 -27.12
CA MET A 551 -3.77 0.59 -26.79
C MET A 551 -2.76 -0.13 -27.69
N LYS A 552 -2.78 0.14 -29.01
CA LYS A 552 -1.80 -0.44 -29.92
C LYS A 552 -0.38 -0.04 -29.55
N LEU A 553 -0.15 1.24 -29.29
CA LEU A 553 1.16 1.71 -28.85
C LEU A 553 1.60 1.02 -27.55
N LEU A 554 0.68 0.86 -26.58
CA LEU A 554 0.97 0.16 -25.32
C LEU A 554 1.35 -1.31 -25.55
N ASP A 555 0.66 -2.00 -26.48
CA ASP A 555 0.97 -3.39 -26.85
C ASP A 555 2.36 -3.49 -27.50
N ASP A 556 2.65 -2.59 -28.44
CA ASP A 556 3.96 -2.52 -29.11
C ASP A 556 5.08 -2.23 -28.09
N MET A 557 4.89 -1.25 -27.17
CA MET A 557 5.81 -0.96 -26.10
C MET A 557 6.03 -2.15 -25.16
N ALA A 558 4.96 -2.86 -24.80
CA ALA A 558 5.05 -4.03 -23.95
C ALA A 558 5.83 -5.17 -24.62
N ALA A 559 5.61 -5.40 -25.91
CA ALA A 559 6.35 -6.39 -26.67
C ALA A 559 7.85 -6.05 -26.74
N GLU A 560 8.20 -4.80 -27.08
CA GLU A 560 9.60 -4.36 -27.15
C GLU A 560 10.28 -4.40 -25.79
N MET A 561 9.66 -3.82 -24.75
CA MET A 561 10.27 -3.71 -23.43
C MET A 561 10.35 -5.06 -22.68
N SER A 562 9.51 -6.03 -23.02
CA SER A 562 9.64 -7.41 -22.51
C SER A 562 10.97 -8.03 -22.91
N GLY A 563 11.55 -7.67 -24.06
CA GLY A 563 12.86 -8.12 -24.52
C GLY A 563 14.04 -7.63 -23.65
N TYR A 564 13.84 -6.58 -22.87
CA TYR A 564 14.86 -6.04 -21.97
C TYR A 564 14.82 -6.72 -20.59
N LEU A 565 13.69 -7.32 -20.18
CA LEU A 565 13.59 -7.98 -18.87
C LEU A 565 14.66 -9.06 -18.71
N PRO A 566 15.14 -9.28 -17.49
CA PRO A 566 16.06 -10.38 -17.21
C PRO A 566 15.39 -11.71 -17.59
N LYS A 567 16.11 -12.57 -18.27
CA LYS A 567 15.68 -13.95 -18.47
C LYS A 567 16.00 -14.71 -17.19
N ASN A 568 15.04 -15.48 -16.67
CA ASN A 568 15.32 -16.44 -15.62
C ASN A 568 16.35 -17.43 -16.18
N ALA A 569 17.53 -17.50 -15.55
CA ALA A 569 18.59 -18.43 -15.92
C ALA A 569 18.19 -19.85 -15.52
#